data_bab762972f7ad9f6e795f4f1cc82ac1e
#
_entry.id   bab762972f7ad9f6e795f4f1cc82ac1e
#
_cell.length_a   1.000
_cell.length_b   1.000
_cell.length_c   1.000
_cell.angle_alpha   90.00
_cell.angle_beta   90.00
_cell.angle_gamma   90.00
#
_symmetry.space_group_name_H-M   'P 1'
#
loop_
_entity.id
_entity.type
_entity.pdbx_description
1 polymer ?
#
loop_
_entity_poly.entity_id
_entity_poly.type
_entity_poly.pdbx_seq_one_letter_code
_entity_poly.pdbx_strand_id
1 'polypeptide(L)'
;MGRIVAIGGGDLQSNHPINKYIVDMDNKSIHNLLFIGTASKDAEGYIDNIKITFEKMNCCVKALCLATKNYEEKEIDELLEWADIIYVGGGNTFYMMEVWRKYGLDGKLKEIYLKDTAILTGISAGAMCWFNCGHSDSEVFWVNGVIGYGWVEELLNFHPYAYCPHYEERVESFDKMILEKSVDGLAMEADTAFVEQNGVIKYIKCNEASSVYVIKHDNGNVIKEQVEIEMLE
;
A
#
# COMPACT_ATOMS: atom_id res chain seq x y z
N MET A 1 -0.24 18.56 0.84
CA MET A 1 0.17 17.21 0.43
C MET A 1 -0.87 16.25 0.96
N GLY A 2 -1.12 15.18 0.25
CA GLY A 2 -2.18 14.23 0.56
C GLY A 2 -1.97 13.44 1.85
N ARG A 3 -2.92 12.58 2.14
CA ARG A 3 -2.88 11.65 3.28
C ARG A 3 -2.63 10.24 2.78
N ILE A 4 -1.60 9.56 3.33
CA ILE A 4 -1.26 8.19 2.98
C ILE A 4 -1.13 7.34 4.24
N VAL A 5 -1.67 6.11 4.19
CA VAL A 5 -1.38 5.05 5.16
C VAL A 5 -0.96 3.79 4.40
N ALA A 6 0.35 3.47 4.43
CA ALA A 6 0.91 2.33 3.72
C ALA A 6 1.25 1.20 4.69
N ILE A 7 0.48 0.10 4.64
CA ILE A 7 0.56 -1.03 5.59
C ILE A 7 1.59 -2.06 5.11
N GLY A 8 2.55 -2.42 5.95
CA GLY A 8 3.65 -3.33 5.63
C GLY A 8 3.22 -4.75 5.31
N GLY A 9 2.23 -5.26 6.01
CA GLY A 9 1.75 -6.64 5.87
C GLY A 9 0.76 -6.99 6.98
N GLY A 10 0.50 -8.29 7.16
CA GLY A 10 -0.52 -8.79 8.07
C GLY A 10 -1.85 -9.05 7.36
N ASP A 11 -2.91 -9.23 8.12
CA ASP A 11 -4.27 -9.45 7.62
C ASP A 11 -5.27 -8.42 8.17
N LEU A 12 -6.55 -8.52 7.75
CA LEU A 12 -7.59 -7.57 8.20
C LEU A 12 -7.88 -7.63 9.69
N GLN A 13 -7.63 -8.77 10.33
CA GLN A 13 -7.87 -8.94 11.76
C GLN A 13 -6.68 -8.41 12.57
N SER A 14 -5.44 -8.77 12.20
CA SER A 14 -4.24 -8.27 12.87
C SER A 14 -4.10 -6.75 12.73
N ASN A 15 -4.42 -6.22 11.55
CA ASN A 15 -4.39 -4.78 11.26
C ASN A 15 -5.66 -4.01 11.70
N HIS A 16 -6.54 -4.61 12.52
CA HIS A 16 -7.77 -3.92 12.94
C HIS A 16 -7.51 -2.54 13.58
N PRO A 17 -6.52 -2.35 14.48
CA PRO A 17 -6.20 -1.02 15.02
C PRO A 17 -5.74 -0.03 13.95
N ILE A 18 -4.93 -0.47 12.97
CA ILE A 18 -4.49 0.38 11.85
C ILE A 18 -5.68 0.74 10.95
N ASN A 19 -6.56 -0.22 10.63
CA ASN A 19 -7.75 0.03 9.83
C ASN A 19 -8.71 1.02 10.53
N LYS A 20 -8.85 0.89 11.85
CA LYS A 20 -9.61 1.85 12.66
C LYS A 20 -8.96 3.23 12.64
N TYR A 21 -7.63 3.31 12.79
CA TYR A 21 -6.89 4.55 12.68
C TYR A 21 -7.15 5.26 11.34
N ILE A 22 -7.16 4.52 10.21
CA ILE A 22 -7.46 5.09 8.88
C ILE A 22 -8.85 5.70 8.84
N VAL A 23 -9.86 5.02 9.37
CA VAL A 23 -11.24 5.53 9.42
C VAL A 23 -11.33 6.77 10.31
N ASP A 24 -10.62 6.78 11.44
CA ASP A 24 -10.64 7.88 12.41
C ASP A 24 -9.79 9.11 11.96
N MET A 25 -9.02 9.03 10.86
CA MET A 25 -8.24 10.17 10.34
C MET A 25 -9.09 11.34 9.85
N ASP A 26 -10.35 11.09 9.57
CA ASP A 26 -11.33 12.10 9.18
C ASP A 26 -12.49 12.13 10.18
N ASN A 27 -13.03 13.30 10.50
CA ASN A 27 -14.08 13.48 11.50
C ASN A 27 -15.50 13.25 10.95
N LYS A 28 -15.66 12.32 10.01
CA LYS A 28 -16.94 11.92 9.47
C LYS A 28 -17.58 10.81 10.30
N SER A 29 -18.90 10.79 10.39
CA SER A 29 -19.64 9.71 11.06
C SER A 29 -19.85 8.48 10.16
N ILE A 30 -19.79 8.66 8.87
CA ILE A 30 -19.89 7.62 7.84
C ILE A 30 -18.87 7.96 6.75
N HIS A 31 -18.12 6.97 6.31
CA HIS A 31 -17.10 7.10 5.25
C HIS A 31 -17.48 6.31 4.01
N ASN A 32 -17.13 6.84 2.86
CA ASN A 32 -17.20 6.14 1.59
C ASN A 32 -15.85 5.51 1.30
N LEU A 33 -15.73 4.18 1.39
CA LEU A 33 -14.51 3.45 1.10
C LEU A 33 -14.60 2.79 -0.28
N LEU A 34 -13.65 3.15 -1.15
CA LEU A 34 -13.45 2.48 -2.43
C LEU A 34 -12.31 1.47 -2.31
N PHE A 35 -12.65 0.19 -2.42
CA PHE A 35 -11.65 -0.87 -2.49
C PHE A 35 -11.19 -1.11 -3.93
N ILE A 36 -9.88 -1.18 -4.15
CA ILE A 36 -9.27 -1.50 -5.45
C ILE A 36 -8.53 -2.82 -5.33
N GLY A 37 -9.15 -3.89 -5.81
CA GLY A 37 -8.65 -5.27 -5.69
C GLY A 37 -7.77 -5.74 -6.85
N THR A 38 -7.29 -4.86 -7.71
CA THR A 38 -6.61 -5.23 -8.97
C THR A 38 -5.40 -6.14 -8.74
N ALA A 39 -4.60 -5.91 -7.69
CA ALA A 39 -3.42 -6.73 -7.38
C ALA A 39 -3.77 -8.21 -7.11
N SER A 40 -4.95 -8.48 -6.56
CA SER A 40 -5.50 -9.82 -6.30
C SER A 40 -6.43 -10.32 -7.41
N LYS A 41 -6.41 -9.68 -8.60
CA LYS A 41 -7.30 -9.99 -9.73
C LYS A 41 -8.78 -9.89 -9.35
N ASP A 42 -9.13 -8.93 -8.48
CA ASP A 42 -10.48 -8.65 -7.97
C ASP A 42 -11.13 -9.87 -7.30
N ALA A 43 -10.35 -10.66 -6.54
CA ALA A 43 -10.83 -11.86 -5.86
C ALA A 43 -12.07 -11.56 -4.99
N GLU A 44 -13.20 -12.21 -5.29
CA GLU A 44 -14.50 -11.96 -4.64
C GLU A 44 -14.43 -12.10 -3.11
N GLY A 45 -13.78 -13.15 -2.61
CA GLY A 45 -13.61 -13.37 -1.16
C GLY A 45 -12.81 -12.27 -0.47
N TYR A 46 -11.87 -11.61 -1.16
CA TYR A 46 -11.16 -10.47 -0.60
C TYR A 46 -12.06 -9.23 -0.55
N ILE A 47 -12.81 -8.96 -1.62
CA ILE A 47 -13.80 -7.87 -1.68
C ILE A 47 -14.82 -8.02 -0.56
N ASP A 48 -15.36 -9.22 -0.35
CA ASP A 48 -16.36 -9.49 0.69
C ASP A 48 -15.77 -9.30 2.10
N ASN A 49 -14.54 -9.75 2.34
CA ASN A 49 -13.86 -9.55 3.63
C ASN A 49 -13.62 -8.06 3.92
N ILE A 50 -13.22 -7.27 2.93
CA ILE A 50 -13.10 -5.81 3.06
C ILE A 50 -14.45 -5.19 3.41
N LYS A 51 -15.52 -5.54 2.69
CA LYS A 51 -16.87 -5.04 2.98
C LYS A 51 -17.27 -5.34 4.42
N ILE A 52 -17.23 -6.62 4.81
CA ILE A 52 -17.62 -7.06 6.15
C ILE A 52 -16.81 -6.33 7.24
N THR A 53 -15.53 -6.10 7.00
CA THR A 53 -14.64 -5.47 7.98
C THR A 53 -14.92 -3.98 8.12
N PHE A 54 -14.98 -3.24 7.02
CA PHE A 54 -15.12 -1.79 7.07
C PHE A 54 -16.57 -1.31 7.27
N GLU A 55 -17.58 -2.09 6.87
CA GLU A 55 -18.98 -1.80 7.22
C GLU A 55 -19.23 -1.81 8.74
N LYS A 56 -18.52 -2.66 9.51
CA LYS A 56 -18.54 -2.63 10.98
C LYS A 56 -17.92 -1.37 11.58
N MET A 57 -17.12 -0.66 10.79
CA MET A 57 -16.49 0.62 11.16
C MET A 57 -17.21 1.83 10.53
N ASN A 58 -18.51 1.69 10.23
CA ASN A 58 -19.36 2.72 9.62
C ASN A 58 -18.87 3.21 8.24
N CYS A 59 -18.32 2.33 7.42
CA CYS A 59 -18.01 2.65 6.03
C CYS A 59 -19.06 2.10 5.08
N CYS A 60 -19.45 2.90 4.07
CA CYS A 60 -20.10 2.40 2.87
C CYS A 60 -19.02 1.92 1.92
N VAL A 61 -19.04 0.65 1.50
CA VAL A 61 -17.95 0.07 0.71
C VAL A 61 -18.38 -0.22 -0.72
N LYS A 62 -17.63 0.29 -1.70
CA LYS A 62 -17.70 -0.11 -3.10
C LYS A 62 -16.36 -0.72 -3.54
N ALA A 63 -16.39 -1.49 -4.63
CA ALA A 63 -15.18 -2.07 -5.23
C ALA A 63 -15.03 -1.61 -6.69
N LEU A 64 -13.82 -1.19 -7.05
CA LEU A 64 -13.40 -0.95 -8.44
C LEU A 64 -12.64 -2.20 -8.92
N CYS A 65 -13.27 -2.96 -9.83
CA CYS A 65 -12.83 -4.30 -10.27
C CYS A 65 -12.22 -4.25 -11.67
N LEU A 66 -11.07 -3.61 -11.85
CA LEU A 66 -10.43 -3.38 -13.15
C LEU A 66 -9.84 -4.63 -13.80
N ALA A 67 -9.62 -5.70 -13.03
CA ALA A 67 -9.12 -6.97 -13.56
C ALA A 67 -10.22 -7.83 -14.18
N THR A 68 -11.48 -7.68 -13.74
CA THR A 68 -12.59 -8.55 -14.12
C THR A 68 -13.72 -7.86 -14.86
N LYS A 69 -13.76 -6.51 -14.82
CA LYS A 69 -14.81 -5.70 -15.46
C LYS A 69 -14.19 -4.62 -16.34
N ASN A 70 -14.93 -4.24 -17.37
CA ASN A 70 -14.63 -3.05 -18.15
C ASN A 70 -15.38 -1.86 -17.55
N TYR A 71 -14.72 -0.71 -17.53
CA TYR A 71 -15.28 0.55 -17.07
C TYR A 71 -15.05 1.62 -18.11
N GLU A 72 -16.03 2.48 -18.30
CA GLU A 72 -15.85 3.76 -18.96
C GLU A 72 -15.09 4.71 -18.02
N GLU A 73 -14.35 5.66 -18.60
CA GLU A 73 -13.57 6.62 -17.80
C GLU A 73 -14.43 7.36 -16.78
N LYS A 74 -15.63 7.78 -17.18
CA LYS A 74 -16.59 8.47 -16.32
C LYS A 74 -17.02 7.65 -15.10
N GLU A 75 -17.18 6.33 -15.26
CA GLU A 75 -17.56 5.45 -14.15
C GLU A 75 -16.44 5.35 -13.11
N ILE A 76 -15.18 5.33 -13.57
CA ILE A 76 -14.01 5.38 -12.69
C ILE A 76 -13.98 6.71 -11.94
N ASP A 77 -14.16 7.84 -12.64
CA ASP A 77 -14.16 9.17 -12.04
C ASP A 77 -15.26 9.31 -10.98
N GLU A 78 -16.48 8.87 -11.26
CA GLU A 78 -17.59 8.89 -10.31
C GLU A 78 -17.29 8.06 -9.04
N LEU A 79 -16.60 6.93 -9.17
CA LEU A 79 -16.20 6.11 -8.01
C LEU A 79 -15.09 6.78 -7.20
N LEU A 80 -14.11 7.39 -7.86
CA LEU A 80 -13.01 8.10 -7.21
C LEU A 80 -13.50 9.37 -6.49
N GLU A 81 -14.40 10.15 -7.11
CA GLU A 81 -15.00 11.34 -6.51
C GLU A 81 -15.91 11.00 -5.32
N TRP A 82 -16.55 9.83 -5.35
CA TRP A 82 -17.39 9.35 -4.26
C TRP A 82 -16.60 8.97 -3.01
N ALA A 83 -15.32 8.57 -3.16
CA ALA A 83 -14.51 7.97 -2.11
C ALA A 83 -13.93 9.01 -1.14
N ASP A 84 -14.09 8.78 0.16
CA ASP A 84 -13.33 9.44 1.24
C ASP A 84 -12.03 8.70 1.54
N ILE A 85 -12.06 7.37 1.36
CA ILE A 85 -10.94 6.45 1.58
C ILE A 85 -10.80 5.57 0.34
N ILE A 86 -9.59 5.49 -0.22
CA ILE A 86 -9.24 4.57 -1.30
C ILE A 86 -8.28 3.53 -0.73
N TYR A 87 -8.78 2.28 -0.59
CA TYR A 87 -8.02 1.17 -0.05
C TYR A 87 -7.56 0.24 -1.17
N VAL A 88 -6.26 0.12 -1.36
CA VAL A 88 -5.65 -0.77 -2.37
C VAL A 88 -5.26 -2.10 -1.73
N GLY A 89 -5.77 -3.19 -2.28
CA GLY A 89 -5.47 -4.55 -1.81
C GLY A 89 -4.05 -5.02 -2.15
N GLY A 90 -3.58 -6.02 -1.41
CA GLY A 90 -2.33 -6.72 -1.68
C GLY A 90 -2.43 -7.71 -2.85
N GLY A 91 -1.28 -8.21 -3.32
CA GLY A 91 -1.15 -9.20 -4.39
C GLY A 91 -0.02 -8.88 -5.36
N ASN A 92 -0.26 -9.05 -6.66
CA ASN A 92 0.74 -8.86 -7.71
C ASN A 92 0.88 -7.39 -8.10
N THR A 93 1.92 -6.72 -7.64
CA THR A 93 2.19 -5.29 -7.91
C THR A 93 2.42 -5.02 -9.39
N PHE A 94 3.17 -5.89 -10.08
CA PHE A 94 3.48 -5.71 -11.50
C PHE A 94 2.21 -5.73 -12.34
N TYR A 95 1.37 -6.74 -12.15
CA TYR A 95 0.07 -6.84 -12.82
C TYR A 95 -0.84 -5.65 -12.52
N MET A 96 -0.92 -5.24 -11.26
CA MET A 96 -1.73 -4.09 -10.83
C MET A 96 -1.35 -2.82 -11.58
N MET A 97 -0.07 -2.49 -11.63
CA MET A 97 0.42 -1.28 -12.30
C MET A 97 0.21 -1.34 -13.81
N GLU A 98 0.35 -2.52 -14.43
CA GLU A 98 0.05 -2.71 -15.84
C GLU A 98 -1.42 -2.41 -16.17
N VAL A 99 -2.35 -2.93 -15.35
CA VAL A 99 -3.79 -2.67 -15.52
C VAL A 99 -4.11 -1.21 -15.26
N TRP A 100 -3.58 -0.60 -14.20
CA TRP A 100 -3.85 0.80 -13.86
C TRP A 100 -3.45 1.77 -14.98
N ARG A 101 -2.29 1.55 -15.60
CA ARG A 101 -1.84 2.36 -16.76
C ARG A 101 -2.79 2.29 -17.93
N LYS A 102 -3.42 1.13 -18.19
CA LYS A 102 -4.42 0.97 -19.27
C LYS A 102 -5.67 1.83 -19.06
N TYR A 103 -6.04 2.06 -17.79
CA TYR A 103 -7.21 2.87 -17.42
C TYR A 103 -6.84 4.31 -17.03
N GLY A 104 -5.55 4.68 -17.03
CA GLY A 104 -5.09 5.99 -16.57
C GLY A 104 -5.32 6.24 -15.08
N LEU A 105 -5.55 5.16 -14.28
CA LEU A 105 -5.83 5.27 -12.86
C LEU A 105 -4.63 5.80 -12.07
N ASP A 106 -3.42 5.49 -12.48
CA ASP A 106 -2.18 6.01 -11.90
C ASP A 106 -2.12 7.55 -11.92
N GLY A 107 -2.53 8.17 -13.02
CA GLY A 107 -2.66 9.62 -13.14
C GLY A 107 -3.74 10.20 -12.22
N LYS A 108 -4.91 9.55 -12.17
CA LYS A 108 -6.04 10.00 -11.34
C LYS A 108 -5.71 9.92 -9.83
N LEU A 109 -5.02 8.87 -9.38
CA LEU A 109 -4.56 8.75 -7.99
C LEU A 109 -3.52 9.81 -7.62
N LYS A 110 -2.64 10.22 -8.55
CA LYS A 110 -1.73 11.34 -8.35
C LYS A 110 -2.47 12.66 -8.15
N GLU A 111 -3.52 12.90 -8.91
CA GLU A 111 -4.36 14.09 -8.72
C GLU A 111 -5.06 14.10 -7.36
N ILE A 112 -5.61 12.96 -6.93
CA ILE A 112 -6.24 12.79 -5.61
C ILE A 112 -5.24 13.11 -4.50
N TYR A 113 -4.01 12.57 -4.59
CA TYR A 113 -2.95 12.87 -3.63
C TYR A 113 -2.60 14.36 -3.58
N LEU A 114 -2.40 14.98 -4.73
CA LEU A 114 -2.05 16.41 -4.80
C LEU A 114 -3.16 17.33 -4.29
N LYS A 115 -4.41 16.97 -4.52
CA LYS A 115 -5.60 17.73 -4.09
C LYS A 115 -6.07 17.38 -2.67
N ASP A 116 -5.56 16.32 -2.07
CA ASP A 116 -5.96 15.76 -0.76
C ASP A 116 -7.48 15.51 -0.65
N THR A 117 -8.08 14.97 -1.70
CA THR A 117 -9.53 14.75 -1.75
C THR A 117 -9.98 13.46 -1.07
N ALA A 118 -9.08 12.47 -0.93
CA ALA A 118 -9.33 11.22 -0.23
C ALA A 118 -8.07 10.75 0.53
N ILE A 119 -8.26 9.90 1.54
CA ILE A 119 -7.18 9.17 2.20
C ILE A 119 -6.77 8.01 1.30
N LEU A 120 -5.49 7.96 0.90
CA LEU A 120 -4.92 6.86 0.14
C LEU A 120 -4.33 5.83 1.10
N THR A 121 -4.78 4.59 1.00
CA THR A 121 -4.25 3.52 1.85
C THR A 121 -4.13 2.23 1.09
N GLY A 122 -3.40 1.28 1.66
CA GLY A 122 -3.27 -0.04 1.09
C GLY A 122 -2.29 -0.90 1.86
N ILE A 123 -2.28 -2.19 1.52
CA ILE A 123 -1.47 -3.20 2.17
C ILE A 123 -0.58 -3.92 1.16
N SER A 124 0.68 -4.21 1.54
CA SER A 124 1.63 -4.98 0.71
C SER A 124 1.81 -4.34 -0.67
N ALA A 125 1.39 -4.98 -1.77
CA ALA A 125 1.40 -4.40 -3.11
C ALA A 125 0.66 -3.06 -3.19
N GLY A 126 -0.47 -2.94 -2.49
CA GLY A 126 -1.26 -1.72 -2.43
C GLY A 126 -0.64 -0.61 -1.56
N ALA A 127 0.29 -0.95 -0.68
CA ALA A 127 1.11 0.02 0.05
C ALA A 127 2.31 0.46 -0.80
N MET A 128 2.95 -0.49 -1.47
CA MET A 128 4.14 -0.26 -2.28
C MET A 128 3.89 0.74 -3.41
N CYS A 129 2.70 0.74 -4.00
CA CYS A 129 2.39 1.57 -5.16
C CYS A 129 2.54 3.08 -4.92
N TRP A 130 2.52 3.55 -3.68
CA TRP A 130 2.69 4.97 -3.32
C TRP A 130 4.14 5.46 -3.40
N PHE A 131 5.11 4.55 -3.42
CA PHE A 131 6.54 4.86 -3.41
C PHE A 131 7.13 4.93 -4.83
N ASN A 132 8.44 5.15 -4.93
CA ASN A 132 9.14 5.24 -6.21
C ASN A 132 9.29 3.88 -6.88
N CYS A 133 9.68 2.89 -6.08
CA CYS A 133 9.95 1.52 -6.51
C CYS A 133 9.77 0.57 -5.31
N GLY A 134 9.89 -0.73 -5.52
CA GLY A 134 9.75 -1.65 -4.41
C GLY A 134 10.19 -3.08 -4.68
N HIS A 135 10.29 -3.83 -3.60
CA HIS A 135 10.66 -5.24 -3.56
C HIS A 135 9.40 -6.11 -3.55
N SER A 136 9.20 -6.87 -4.60
CA SER A 136 7.97 -7.61 -4.85
C SER A 136 8.21 -9.09 -5.09
N ASP A 137 7.27 -9.91 -4.66
CA ASP A 137 7.12 -11.34 -4.95
C ASP A 137 6.13 -11.62 -6.09
N SER A 138 5.87 -10.64 -6.95
CA SER A 138 4.98 -10.83 -8.10
C SER A 138 5.35 -12.06 -8.94
N GLU A 139 4.35 -12.76 -9.46
CA GLU A 139 4.51 -14.03 -10.21
C GLU A 139 5.54 -13.96 -11.34
N VAL A 140 5.75 -12.77 -11.92
CA VAL A 140 6.76 -12.54 -12.97
C VAL A 140 8.19 -12.86 -12.52
N PHE A 141 8.46 -12.83 -11.21
CA PHE A 141 9.77 -13.14 -10.62
C PHE A 141 9.91 -14.60 -10.19
N TRP A 142 8.88 -15.42 -10.34
CA TRP A 142 8.90 -16.82 -9.94
C TRP A 142 9.65 -17.67 -10.96
N VAL A 143 10.43 -18.62 -10.48
CA VAL A 143 11.17 -19.57 -11.31
C VAL A 143 10.68 -20.97 -11.02
N ASN A 144 10.15 -21.67 -12.02
CA ASN A 144 9.61 -23.04 -11.90
C ASN A 144 8.58 -23.21 -10.77
N GLY A 145 7.72 -22.19 -10.55
CA GLY A 145 6.72 -22.20 -9.48
C GLY A 145 7.28 -21.91 -8.08
N VAL A 146 8.56 -21.61 -7.95
CA VAL A 146 9.18 -21.18 -6.70
C VAL A 146 9.10 -19.65 -6.61
N ILE A 147 8.61 -19.16 -5.46
CA ILE A 147 8.53 -17.73 -5.18
C ILE A 147 9.93 -17.11 -5.33
N GLY A 148 10.01 -16.09 -6.18
CA GLY A 148 11.18 -15.25 -6.35
C GLY A 148 10.84 -13.82 -6.01
N TYR A 149 11.87 -13.04 -5.74
CA TYR A 149 11.73 -11.61 -5.49
C TYR A 149 12.34 -10.80 -6.61
N GLY A 150 11.75 -9.66 -6.90
CA GLY A 150 12.24 -8.76 -7.90
C GLY A 150 11.91 -7.30 -7.59
N TRP A 151 12.48 -6.43 -8.41
CA TRP A 151 12.36 -5.00 -8.29
C TRP A 151 11.27 -4.48 -9.22
N VAL A 152 10.30 -3.74 -8.68
CA VAL A 152 9.28 -3.05 -9.47
C VAL A 152 9.59 -1.57 -9.46
N GLU A 153 9.72 -1.01 -10.65
CA GLU A 153 10.03 0.41 -10.89
C GLU A 153 8.80 1.16 -11.40
N GLU A 154 8.92 2.48 -11.49
CA GLU A 154 7.88 3.34 -12.07
C GLU A 154 6.53 3.23 -11.35
N LEU A 155 6.54 3.17 -10.03
CA LEU A 155 5.33 3.27 -9.21
C LEU A 155 4.86 4.74 -9.16
N LEU A 156 3.93 5.09 -8.27
CA LEU A 156 3.35 6.44 -8.25
C LEU A 156 4.32 7.53 -7.76
N ASN A 157 5.38 7.16 -7.05
CA ASN A 157 6.46 8.04 -6.62
C ASN A 157 6.01 9.26 -5.80
N PHE A 158 5.12 9.05 -4.82
CA PHE A 158 4.79 10.09 -3.84
C PHE A 158 5.92 10.25 -2.82
N HIS A 159 6.65 9.16 -2.54
CA HIS A 159 7.84 9.12 -1.70
C HIS A 159 9.03 8.48 -2.43
N PRO A 160 10.26 9.00 -2.26
CA PRO A 160 11.43 8.59 -3.06
C PRO A 160 12.05 7.26 -2.61
N TYR A 161 11.49 6.58 -1.60
CA TYR A 161 12.01 5.33 -1.08
C TYR A 161 11.69 4.13 -1.98
N ALA A 162 12.57 3.13 -1.92
CA ALA A 162 12.21 1.77 -2.27
C ALA A 162 11.41 1.14 -1.14
N TYR A 163 10.20 0.65 -1.39
CA TYR A 163 9.35 0.07 -0.35
C TYR A 163 9.47 -1.46 -0.31
N CYS A 164 9.66 -2.01 0.89
CA CYS A 164 9.63 -3.45 1.12
C CYS A 164 8.54 -3.81 2.15
N PRO A 165 7.41 -4.37 1.73
CA PRO A 165 6.45 -4.98 2.64
C PRO A 165 6.96 -6.35 3.12
N HIS A 166 6.42 -6.87 4.23
CA HIS A 166 6.79 -8.18 4.79
C HIS A 166 8.30 -8.32 4.97
N TYR A 167 8.94 -7.28 5.48
CA TYR A 167 10.41 -7.22 5.53
C TYR A 167 11.02 -8.34 6.35
N GLU A 168 10.36 -8.81 7.40
CA GLU A 168 10.76 -9.94 8.23
C GLU A 168 11.04 -11.23 7.42
N GLU A 169 10.39 -11.40 6.29
CA GLU A 169 10.56 -12.54 5.39
C GLU A 169 11.58 -12.28 4.26
N ARG A 170 12.03 -11.02 4.07
CA ARG A 170 12.71 -10.55 2.86
C ARG A 170 14.06 -9.86 3.12
N VAL A 171 14.55 -9.88 4.36
CA VAL A 171 15.72 -9.12 4.83
C VAL A 171 16.90 -9.22 3.89
N GLU A 172 17.42 -10.44 3.65
CA GLU A 172 18.62 -10.65 2.83
C GLU A 172 18.43 -10.20 1.39
N SER A 173 17.25 -10.48 0.81
CA SER A 173 16.95 -10.15 -0.58
C SER A 173 16.79 -8.65 -0.78
N PHE A 174 16.10 -7.97 0.12
CA PHE A 174 15.90 -6.53 0.03
C PHE A 174 17.19 -5.75 0.27
N ASP A 175 17.94 -6.08 1.32
CA ASP A 175 19.22 -5.43 1.65
C ASP A 175 20.20 -5.54 0.47
N LYS A 176 20.25 -6.71 -0.18
CA LYS A 176 21.05 -6.90 -1.38
C LYS A 176 20.59 -6.01 -2.54
N MET A 177 19.29 -5.90 -2.77
CA MET A 177 18.75 -5.04 -3.83
C MET A 177 18.99 -3.55 -3.56
N ILE A 178 18.96 -3.10 -2.32
CA ILE A 178 19.33 -1.73 -1.94
C ILE A 178 20.78 -1.43 -2.34
N LEU A 179 21.72 -2.35 -2.08
CA LEU A 179 23.12 -2.21 -2.51
C LEU A 179 23.24 -2.12 -4.04
N GLU A 180 22.56 -3.01 -4.76
CA GLU A 180 22.63 -3.08 -6.22
C GLU A 180 22.02 -1.86 -6.91
N LYS A 181 20.94 -1.31 -6.36
CA LYS A 181 20.19 -0.18 -6.94
C LYS A 181 20.65 1.19 -6.45
N SER A 182 21.47 1.24 -5.39
CA SER A 182 21.97 2.48 -4.78
C SER A 182 20.86 3.47 -4.43
N VAL A 183 19.78 2.98 -3.81
CA VAL A 183 18.63 3.77 -3.35
C VAL A 183 18.39 3.56 -1.86
N ASP A 184 17.74 4.52 -1.22
CA ASP A 184 17.30 4.35 0.17
C ASP A 184 16.00 3.54 0.22
N GLY A 185 15.87 2.66 1.22
CA GLY A 185 14.74 1.77 1.42
C GLY A 185 13.92 2.11 2.65
N LEU A 186 12.63 1.82 2.58
CA LEU A 186 11.72 1.77 3.71
C LEU A 186 11.23 0.33 3.87
N ALA A 187 11.70 -0.33 4.92
CA ALA A 187 11.42 -1.73 5.20
C ALA A 187 10.37 -1.85 6.31
N MET A 188 9.23 -2.43 5.96
CA MET A 188 8.04 -2.48 6.79
C MET A 188 7.70 -3.93 7.12
N GLU A 189 7.73 -4.28 8.40
CA GLU A 189 7.24 -5.59 8.87
C GLU A 189 5.71 -5.63 8.92
N ALA A 190 5.13 -6.82 9.00
CA ALA A 190 3.69 -7.00 9.17
C ALA A 190 3.18 -6.21 10.40
N ASP A 191 1.91 -5.80 10.35
CA ASP A 191 1.22 -5.07 11.42
C ASP A 191 1.87 -3.70 11.74
N THR A 192 2.57 -3.10 10.75
CA THR A 192 3.10 -1.74 10.79
C THR A 192 2.53 -0.90 9.66
N ALA A 193 2.52 0.42 9.82
CA ALA A 193 2.18 1.32 8.73
C ALA A 193 3.00 2.62 8.74
N PHE A 194 3.37 3.07 7.54
CA PHE A 194 3.81 4.44 7.26
C PHE A 194 2.58 5.33 7.18
N VAL A 195 2.61 6.47 7.84
CA VAL A 195 1.53 7.46 7.83
C VAL A 195 2.08 8.81 7.39
N GLU A 196 1.49 9.39 6.36
CA GLU A 196 1.67 10.80 6.02
C GLU A 196 0.35 11.54 6.19
N GLN A 197 0.39 12.64 6.94
CA GLN A 197 -0.73 13.56 7.11
C GLN A 197 -0.21 14.97 7.32
N ASN A 198 -0.75 15.95 6.57
CA ASN A 198 -0.35 17.36 6.66
C ASN A 198 1.17 17.60 6.46
N GLY A 199 1.83 16.76 5.65
CA GLY A 199 3.28 16.82 5.42
C GLY A 199 4.13 16.29 6.58
N VAL A 200 3.50 15.70 7.61
CA VAL A 200 4.18 15.02 8.72
C VAL A 200 4.16 13.52 8.48
N ILE A 201 5.33 12.90 8.61
CA ILE A 201 5.50 11.45 8.50
C ILE A 201 5.69 10.88 9.89
N LYS A 202 4.96 9.79 10.18
CA LYS A 202 5.16 8.95 11.36
C LYS A 202 4.95 7.48 11.02
N TYR A 203 5.34 6.62 11.93
CA TYR A 203 5.15 5.17 11.81
C TYR A 203 4.28 4.69 12.96
N ILE A 204 3.38 3.77 12.67
CA ILE A 204 2.48 3.17 13.66
C ILE A 204 2.56 1.65 13.58
N LYS A 205 2.26 0.96 14.67
CA LYS A 205 2.15 -0.50 14.74
C LYS A 205 1.04 -0.95 15.65
N CYS A 206 0.55 -2.16 15.43
CA CYS A 206 -0.42 -2.83 16.29
C CYS A 206 0.07 -4.21 16.83
N ASN A 207 1.36 -4.49 16.65
CA ASN A 207 2.03 -5.66 17.21
C ASN A 207 3.35 -5.20 17.84
N GLU A 208 3.57 -5.52 19.13
CA GLU A 208 4.76 -5.09 19.88
C GLU A 208 6.06 -5.58 19.24
N ALA A 209 6.07 -6.78 18.66
CA ALA A 209 7.26 -7.38 18.06
C ALA A 209 7.67 -6.76 16.73
N SER A 210 6.75 -6.05 16.03
CA SER A 210 6.98 -5.53 14.70
C SER A 210 7.83 -4.26 14.71
N SER A 211 8.62 -4.10 13.67
CA SER A 211 9.58 -3.02 13.49
C SER A 211 9.50 -2.39 12.09
N VAL A 212 10.00 -1.18 11.98
CA VAL A 212 10.19 -0.46 10.70
C VAL A 212 11.62 0.03 10.64
N TYR A 213 12.24 -0.08 9.47
CA TYR A 213 13.61 0.37 9.24
C TYR A 213 13.69 1.29 8.03
N VAL A 214 14.46 2.37 8.19
CA VAL A 214 15.01 3.10 7.05
C VAL A 214 16.37 2.48 6.73
N ILE A 215 16.53 2.07 5.48
CA ILE A 215 17.75 1.41 5.01
C ILE A 215 18.43 2.35 4.04
N LYS A 216 19.64 2.80 4.41
CA LYS A 216 20.43 3.74 3.62
C LYS A 216 21.53 3.01 2.86
N HIS A 217 21.74 3.40 1.62
CA HIS A 217 22.93 3.03 0.87
C HIS A 217 24.06 4.02 1.17
N ASP A 218 25.15 3.55 1.75
CA ASP A 218 26.33 4.37 2.03
C ASP A 218 27.62 3.67 1.59
N ASN A 219 28.27 4.22 0.53
CA ASN A 219 29.59 3.77 0.06
C ASN A 219 29.72 2.25 -0.13
N GLY A 220 28.69 1.60 -0.69
CA GLY A 220 28.68 0.15 -0.93
C GLY A 220 28.31 -0.69 0.30
N ASN A 221 27.82 -0.06 1.36
CA ASN A 221 27.27 -0.73 2.54
C ASN A 221 25.79 -0.39 2.72
N VAL A 222 25.08 -1.22 3.47
CA VAL A 222 23.74 -0.96 3.94
C VAL A 222 23.81 -0.51 5.40
N ILE A 223 23.25 0.65 5.70
CA ILE A 223 23.03 1.13 7.06
C ILE A 223 21.56 1.01 7.37
N LYS A 224 21.23 0.25 8.40
CA LYS A 224 19.88 -0.02 8.84
C LYS A 224 19.58 0.74 10.13
N GLU A 225 18.64 1.67 10.07
CA GLU A 225 18.20 2.47 11.21
C GLU A 225 16.75 2.08 11.56
N GLN A 226 16.52 1.52 12.75
CA GLN A 226 15.17 1.30 13.25
C GLN A 226 14.56 2.66 13.63
N VAL A 227 13.35 2.92 13.14
CA VAL A 227 12.64 4.17 13.43
C VAL A 227 11.79 4.08 14.68
N GLU A 228 11.44 5.23 15.27
CA GLU A 228 10.46 5.31 16.36
C GLU A 228 9.06 5.01 15.80
N ILE A 229 8.31 4.16 16.51
CA ILE A 229 7.00 3.68 16.08
C ILE A 229 6.00 3.85 17.21
N GLU A 230 4.90 4.53 16.93
CA GLU A 230 3.76 4.66 17.84
C GLU A 230 2.96 3.35 17.88
N MET A 231 2.73 2.81 19.10
CA MET A 231 1.89 1.63 19.30
C MET A 231 0.42 2.04 19.34
N LEU A 232 -0.41 1.39 18.54
CA LEU A 232 -1.87 1.52 18.59
C LEU A 232 -2.45 0.46 19.54
N GLU A 233 -3.47 0.83 20.31
CA GLU A 233 -4.22 -0.07 21.20
C GLU A 233 -5.44 -0.71 20.50
#